data_b445ad8ad523a27c1a50e98eb5c08c77
#
_entry.id   b445ad8ad523a27c1a50e98eb5c08c77
#
_cell.length_a   1.000
_cell.length_b   1.000
_cell.length_c   1.000
_cell.angle_alpha   90.00
_cell.angle_beta   90.00
_cell.angle_gamma   90.00
#
_symmetry.space_group_name_H-M   'P 1'
#
loop_
_entity.id
_entity.type
_entity.pdbx_description
1 polymer ?
#
loop_
_entity_poly.entity_id
_entity_poly.type
_entity_poly.pdbx_seq_one_letter_code
_entity_poly.pdbx_strand_id
1 'polypeptide(L)' 'MKKILIANRGEIAIRIARTCNDLNIKAIGIYSEDDLNSLHLSKMDESFMVDEKGASAYLNIKKIIDIAKQEKVDGIHPG' A
#
# COMPACT_ATOMS: atom_id res chain seq x y z
N MET A 1 -4.94 15.79 6.77
CA MET A 1 -5.42 14.59 6.07
C MET A 1 -4.70 13.36 6.61
N LYS A 2 -5.45 12.32 6.90
CA LYS A 2 -4.86 11.06 7.36
C LYS A 2 -4.26 10.28 6.20
N LYS A 3 -3.25 9.48 6.52
CA LYS A 3 -2.58 8.60 5.57
C LYS A 3 -2.68 7.16 6.06
N ILE A 4 -3.07 6.27 5.17
CA ILE A 4 -3.14 4.83 5.47
C ILE A 4 -2.26 4.10 4.46
N LEU A 5 -1.38 3.24 4.96
CA LEU A 5 -0.60 2.34 4.11
C LEU A 5 -1.39 1.05 3.92
N ILE A 6 -1.62 0.68 2.67
CA ILE A 6 -2.38 -0.51 2.33
C ILE A 6 -1.38 -1.62 1.99
N ALA A 7 -1.24 -2.56 2.92
CA ALA A 7 -0.28 -3.66 2.79
C ALA A 7 -0.94 -4.87 2.14
N ASN A 8 -1.48 -4.68 0.94
CA ASN A 8 -2.10 -5.72 0.17
C ASN A 8 -2.09 -5.33 -1.30
N ARG A 9 -2.56 -6.25 -2.15
CA ARG A 9 -2.60 -6.03 -3.60
C ARG A 9 -3.94 -6.50 -4.17
N GLY A 10 -4.12 -6.26 -5.49
CA GLY A 10 -5.29 -6.74 -6.21
C GLY A 10 -6.57 -6.08 -5.77
N GLU A 11 -7.66 -6.83 -5.88
CA GLU A 11 -9.00 -6.32 -5.61
C GLU A 11 -9.18 -5.79 -4.19
N ILE A 12 -8.55 -6.46 -3.21
CA ILE A 12 -8.64 -6.04 -1.81
C ILE A 12 -8.02 -4.65 -1.65
N ALA A 13 -6.83 -4.43 -2.21
CA ALA A 13 -6.16 -3.14 -2.14
C ALA A 13 -6.97 -2.04 -2.84
N ILE A 14 -7.57 -2.36 -3.99
CA ILE A 14 -8.40 -1.42 -4.74
C ILE A 14 -9.61 -0.99 -3.90
N ARG A 15 -10.26 -1.94 -3.25
CA ARG A 15 -11.44 -1.66 -2.42
C ARG A 15 -11.12 -0.77 -1.24
N ILE A 16 -9.99 -1.04 -0.58
CA ILE A 16 -9.52 -0.22 0.54
C ILE A 16 -9.19 1.18 0.07
N ALA A 17 -8.47 1.31 -1.06
CA ALA A 17 -8.10 2.60 -1.63
C ALA A 17 -9.34 3.43 -1.98
N ARG A 18 -10.36 2.78 -2.52
CA ARG A 18 -11.63 3.44 -2.85
C ARG A 18 -12.30 4.01 -1.60
N THR A 19 -12.34 3.22 -0.53
CA THR A 19 -12.90 3.68 0.75
C THR A 19 -12.09 4.84 1.31
N CYS A 20 -10.76 4.77 1.23
CA CYS A 20 -9.91 5.88 1.67
C CYS A 20 -10.23 7.15 0.89
N ASN A 21 -10.40 7.04 -0.41
CA ASN A 21 -10.73 8.18 -1.24
C ASN A 21 -12.08 8.79 -0.85
N ASP A 22 -13.07 7.95 -0.60
CA ASP A 22 -14.41 8.40 -0.18
C ASP A 22 -14.38 9.13 1.17
N LEU A 23 -13.48 8.72 2.05
CA LEU A 23 -13.31 9.30 3.39
C LEU A 23 -12.26 10.42 3.43
N ASN A 24 -11.75 10.81 2.26
CA ASN A 24 -10.71 11.83 2.15
C ASN A 24 -9.43 11.46 2.91
N ILE A 25 -9.07 10.19 2.86
CA ILE A 25 -7.85 9.64 3.45
C ILE A 25 -6.86 9.37 2.31
N LYS A 26 -5.60 9.76 2.51
CA LYS A 26 -4.56 9.50 1.52
C LYS A 26 -4.16 8.03 1.56
N ALA A 27 -4.25 7.35 0.43
CA ALA A 27 -3.91 5.94 0.30
C ALA A 27 -2.47 5.78 -0.21
N ILE A 28 -1.66 5.09 0.57
CA ILE A 28 -0.28 4.76 0.22
C ILE A 28 -0.24 3.27 -0.10
N GLY A 29 0.20 2.94 -1.30
CA GLY A 29 0.30 1.54 -1.73
C GLY A 29 1.74 1.06 -1.68
N ILE A 30 1.88 -0.26 -1.71
CA ILE A 30 3.19 -0.90 -1.87
C ILE A 30 3.10 -1.88 -3.02
N TYR A 31 4.23 -2.20 -3.62
CA TYR A 31 4.28 -3.18 -4.69
C TYR A 31 5.59 -3.98 -4.62
N SER A 32 5.52 -5.23 -5.09
CA SER A 32 6.69 -6.07 -5.21
C SER A 32 7.48 -5.69 -6.48
N GLU A 33 8.71 -6.16 -6.60
CA GLU A 33 9.55 -5.86 -7.76
C GLU A 33 8.89 -6.24 -9.09
N ASP A 34 8.06 -7.27 -9.10
CA ASP A 34 7.40 -7.78 -10.30
C ASP A 34 5.97 -7.27 -10.48
N ASP A 35 5.49 -6.40 -9.60
CA ASP A 35 4.11 -5.88 -9.64
C ASP A 35 4.04 -4.39 -10.01
N LEU A 36 5.08 -3.84 -10.62
CA LEU A 36 5.15 -2.40 -10.91
C LEU A 36 3.95 -1.87 -11.70
N ASN A 37 3.41 -2.68 -12.59
CA ASN A 37 2.29 -2.28 -13.42
C ASN A 37 0.94 -2.81 -12.93
N SER A 38 0.86 -3.20 -11.65
CA SER A 38 -0.38 -3.73 -11.10
C SER A 38 -1.47 -2.67 -11.04
N LEU A 39 -2.69 -3.10 -11.31
CA LEU A 39 -3.83 -2.20 -11.36
C LEU A 39 -4.08 -1.46 -10.05
N HIS A 40 -3.82 -2.12 -8.90
CA HIS A 40 -4.07 -1.49 -7.61
C HIS A 40 -3.24 -0.21 -7.40
N LEU A 41 -2.07 -0.11 -8.05
CA LEU A 41 -1.22 1.08 -7.89
C LEU A 41 -1.86 2.33 -8.49
N SER A 42 -2.66 2.18 -9.53
CA SER A 42 -3.34 3.32 -10.17
C SER A 42 -4.40 3.96 -9.28
N LYS A 43 -4.81 3.26 -8.22
CA LYS A 43 -5.82 3.75 -7.28
C LYS A 43 -5.20 4.38 -6.03
N MET A 44 -3.88 4.34 -5.91
CA MET A 44 -3.17 4.89 -4.76
C MET A 44 -2.74 6.33 -5.02
N ASP A 45 -2.66 7.14 -3.98
CA ASP A 45 -2.11 8.49 -4.08
C ASP A 45 -0.60 8.46 -4.25
N GLU A 46 0.05 7.53 -3.57
CA GLU A 46 1.48 7.27 -3.70
C GLU A 46 1.73 5.78 -3.55
N SER A 47 2.83 5.28 -4.10
CA SER A 47 3.19 3.88 -3.96
C SER A 47 4.70 3.71 -3.87
N PHE A 48 5.12 2.69 -3.13
CA PHE A 48 6.53 2.42 -2.86
C PHE A 48 6.85 0.95 -3.10
N MET A 49 8.01 0.69 -3.68
CA MET A 49 8.46 -0.67 -3.93
C MET A 49 8.99 -1.31 -2.64
N VAL A 50 8.58 -2.54 -2.40
CA VAL A 50 9.21 -3.41 -1.41
C VAL A 50 10.20 -4.28 -2.16
N ASP A 51 11.45 -4.32 -1.71
CA ASP A 51 12.53 -5.06 -2.37
C ASP A 51 12.38 -6.57 -2.14
N GLU A 52 11.31 -7.13 -2.65
CA GLU A 52 10.92 -8.53 -2.58
C GLU A 52 10.07 -8.85 -3.78
N LYS A 53 9.98 -10.11 -4.16
CA LYS A 53 9.16 -10.56 -5.29
C LYS A 53 7.91 -11.28 -4.82
N GLY A 54 6.85 -11.13 -5.60
CA GLY A 54 5.59 -11.84 -5.39
C GLY A 54 4.94 -11.53 -4.04
N ALA A 55 4.22 -12.49 -3.52
CA ALA A 55 3.47 -12.34 -2.28
C ALA A 55 4.35 -12.03 -1.07
N SER A 56 5.62 -12.43 -1.10
CA SER A 56 6.52 -12.18 0.02
C SER A 56 6.72 -10.69 0.30
N ALA A 57 6.58 -9.83 -0.71
CA ALA A 57 6.67 -8.39 -0.54
C ALA A 57 5.61 -7.88 0.43
N TYR A 58 4.41 -8.45 0.36
CA TYR A 58 3.27 -8.02 1.17
C TYR A 58 3.24 -8.67 2.56
N LEU A 59 4.19 -9.57 2.81
CA LEU A 59 4.34 -10.26 4.09
C LEU A 59 5.60 -9.84 4.85
N ASN A 60 6.42 -8.98 4.25
CA ASN A 60 7.66 -8.53 4.88
C ASN A 60 7.37 -7.36 5.83
N ILE A 61 7.02 -7.72 7.06
CA ILE A 61 6.58 -6.75 8.07
C ILE A 61 7.63 -5.67 8.31
N LYS A 62 8.90 -6.03 8.39
CA LYS A 62 9.96 -5.06 8.66
C LYS A 62 10.04 -3.98 7.59
N LYS A 63 10.04 -4.38 6.30
CA LYS A 63 10.12 -3.44 5.20
C LYS A 63 8.87 -2.57 5.11
N ILE A 64 7.71 -3.16 5.38
CA ILE A 64 6.44 -2.42 5.39
C ILE A 64 6.44 -1.36 6.49
N ILE A 65 6.90 -1.72 7.69
CA ILE A 65 6.98 -0.78 8.80
C ILE A 65 8.00 0.32 8.51
N ASP A 66 9.11 0.01 7.85
CA ASP A 66 10.10 1.02 7.46
C ASP A 66 9.48 2.06 6.53
N ILE A 67 8.69 1.63 5.56
CA ILE A 67 7.97 2.54 4.66
C ILE A 67 6.94 3.35 5.45
N ALA A 68 6.20 2.70 6.34
CA ALA A 68 5.18 3.37 7.14
C ALA A 68 5.77 4.49 7.98
N LYS A 69 6.94 4.25 8.58
CA LYS A 69 7.65 5.27 9.36
C LYS A 69 8.17 6.40 8.49
N GLN A 70 8.76 6.06 7.35
CA GLN A 70 9.29 7.02 6.40
C GLN A 70 8.19 7.97 5.92
N GLU A 71 7.02 7.44 5.62
CA GLU A 71 5.90 8.21 5.09
C GLU A 71 4.98 8.77 6.17
N LYS A 72 5.26 8.47 7.43
CA LYS A 72 4.50 8.98 8.58
C LYS A 72 3.01 8.67 8.46
N VAL A 73 2.69 7.42 8.14
CA VAL A 73 1.30 7.01 8.00
C VAL A 73 0.62 6.92 9.38
N ASP A 74 -0.68 7.11 9.39
CA ASP A 74 -1.49 7.05 10.62
C ASP A 74 -1.89 5.61 10.95
N GLY A 75 -1.84 4.72 9.98
CA GLY A 75 -2.18 3.33 10.19
C GLY A 75 -1.78 2.47 9.00
N ILE A 76 -1.81 1.15 9.22
CA ILE A 76 -1.53 0.15 8.19
C ILE A 76 -2.74 -0.76 8.10
N HIS A 77 -3.25 -0.94 6.89
CA HIS A 77 -4.37 -1.86 6.65
C HIS A 77 -3.85 -3.09 5.93
N PRO A 78 -3.82 -4.25 6.57
CA PRO A 78 -3.28 -5.46 5.94
C PRO A 78 -4.25 -6.17 4.98
N GLY A 79 -5.49 -5.76 4.97
CA GLY A 79 -6.49 -6.37 4.08
C GLY A 79 -7.32 -7.43 4.71
#